data_856b81069726f279bff2152e2f792740
#
_entry.id   856b81069726f279bff2152e2f792740
#
_cell.length_a   1.000
_cell.length_b   1.000
_cell.length_c   1.000
_cell.angle_alpha   90.00
_cell.angle_beta   90.00
_cell.angle_gamma   90.00
#
_symmetry.space_group_name_H-M   'P 1'
#
loop_
_entity.id
_entity.type
_entity.pdbx_description
1 polymer ?
#
loop_
_entity_poly.entity_id
_entity_poly.type
_entity_poly.pdbx_seq_one_letter_code
_entity_poly.pdbx_strand_id
1 'polypeptide(L)'
;MFDKLKKRLTLIYTGIFSLIMVFVVAVTVAIGCISVLRTEKDMLIADIYDEWREWIGSGELPVDPALVKKGEMMSLMYDADGNIIIDQMTDSPYAAALTAIRALWPEPENETELLYFRDKKGTLHFFLAGGCTFWENGQIQARLYTFLNLEDYYDMAVDGMYFLFLLCAVCIMLAAGGGYYMAAKNIKPLEILFAREHEFAADASHELRTPLTVLSLGVESLQNDDESKLSGFAQEVLRDMQHETKYMSRLIE
;
A
#
# COMPACT_ATOMS: atom_id res chain seq x y z
N MET A 1 -26.47 -14.02 15.58
CA MET A 1 -26.44 -12.75 14.87
C MET A 1 -25.10 -12.03 15.08
N PHE A 2 -24.66 -11.84 16.30
CA PHE A 2 -23.42 -11.12 16.67
C PHE A 2 -22.11 -11.74 16.15
N ASP A 3 -21.99 -13.07 16.06
CA ASP A 3 -20.79 -13.71 15.49
C ASP A 3 -20.58 -13.39 14.00
N LYS A 4 -21.66 -13.28 13.24
CA LYS A 4 -21.56 -12.84 11.83
C LYS A 4 -21.15 -11.37 11.72
N LEU A 5 -21.67 -10.50 12.60
CA LEU A 5 -21.31 -9.09 12.66
C LEU A 5 -19.84 -8.91 13.03
N LYS A 6 -19.36 -9.64 14.05
CA LYS A 6 -17.96 -9.66 14.49
C LYS A 6 -17.00 -10.05 13.36
N LYS A 7 -17.27 -11.18 12.67
CA LYS A 7 -16.49 -11.63 11.53
C LYS A 7 -16.45 -10.60 10.41
N ARG A 8 -17.63 -10.02 10.06
CA ARG A 8 -17.73 -9.02 9.01
C ARG A 8 -16.98 -7.75 9.35
N LEU A 9 -17.06 -7.27 10.58
CA LEU A 9 -16.36 -6.07 11.04
C LEU A 9 -14.84 -6.27 11.02
N THR A 10 -14.37 -7.42 11.56
CA THR A 10 -12.94 -7.78 11.51
C THR A 10 -12.43 -7.85 10.08
N LEU A 11 -13.19 -8.48 9.17
CA LEU A 11 -12.80 -8.61 7.77
C LEU A 11 -12.71 -7.26 7.05
N ILE A 12 -13.65 -6.35 7.32
CA ILE A 12 -13.62 -4.99 6.74
C ILE A 12 -12.40 -4.21 7.24
N TYR A 13 -12.16 -4.18 8.56
CA TYR A 13 -11.02 -3.45 9.10
C TYR A 13 -9.69 -4.03 8.66
N THR A 14 -9.54 -5.36 8.68
CA THR A 14 -8.34 -6.03 8.17
C THR A 14 -8.14 -5.77 6.68
N GLY A 15 -9.21 -5.78 5.89
CA GLY A 15 -9.15 -5.47 4.45
C GLY A 15 -8.70 -4.04 4.17
N ILE A 16 -9.26 -3.05 4.87
CA ILE A 16 -8.86 -1.64 4.74
C ILE A 16 -7.39 -1.46 5.15
N PHE A 17 -6.99 -2.05 6.29
CA PHE A 17 -5.62 -1.97 6.78
C PHE A 17 -4.64 -2.62 5.80
N SER A 18 -4.96 -3.79 5.26
CA SER A 18 -4.16 -4.47 4.24
C SER A 18 -3.98 -3.63 2.98
N LEU A 19 -5.05 -2.99 2.50
CA LEU A 19 -4.99 -2.13 1.32
C LEU A 19 -4.08 -0.91 1.55
N ILE A 20 -4.18 -0.28 2.71
CA ILE A 20 -3.31 0.85 3.09
C ILE A 20 -1.85 0.40 3.17
N MET A 21 -1.57 -0.75 3.79
CA MET A 21 -0.21 -1.28 3.90
C MET A 21 0.41 -1.60 2.54
N VAL A 22 -0.34 -2.23 1.63
CA VAL A 22 0.11 -2.50 0.25
C VAL A 22 0.42 -1.19 -0.47
N PHE A 23 -0.44 -0.19 -0.34
CA PHE A 23 -0.21 1.13 -0.94
C PHE A 23 1.06 1.79 -0.40
N VAL A 24 1.26 1.81 0.93
CA VAL A 24 2.46 2.39 1.57
C VAL A 24 3.72 1.70 1.07
N VAL A 25 3.72 0.35 1.02
CA VAL A 25 4.88 -0.41 0.50
C VAL A 25 5.16 -0.08 -0.96
N ALA A 26 4.14 -0.04 -1.81
CA ALA A 26 4.30 0.29 -3.23
C ALA A 26 4.92 1.69 -3.40
N VAL A 27 4.45 2.68 -2.64
CA VAL A 27 5.00 4.05 -2.66
C VAL A 27 6.43 4.08 -2.15
N THR A 28 6.76 3.37 -1.07
CA THR A 28 8.12 3.32 -0.51
C THR A 28 9.10 2.70 -1.50
N VAL A 29 8.72 1.59 -2.13
CA VAL A 29 9.54 0.94 -3.17
C VAL A 29 9.74 1.86 -4.37
N ALA A 30 8.69 2.51 -4.85
CA ALA A 30 8.79 3.45 -5.98
C ALA A 30 9.72 4.62 -5.67
N ILE A 31 9.58 5.24 -4.49
CA ILE A 31 10.46 6.33 -4.06
C ILE A 31 11.92 5.84 -3.94
N GLY A 32 12.14 4.65 -3.35
CA GLY A 32 13.46 4.06 -3.22
C GLY A 32 14.14 3.84 -4.57
N CYS A 33 13.45 3.22 -5.52
CA CYS A 33 13.97 3.01 -6.88
C CYS A 33 14.32 4.32 -7.59
N ILE A 34 13.42 5.32 -7.50
CA ILE A 34 13.67 6.64 -8.12
C ILE A 34 14.86 7.33 -7.47
N SER A 35 14.99 7.24 -6.13
CA SER A 35 16.09 7.87 -5.39
C SER A 35 17.43 7.25 -5.76
N VAL A 36 17.51 5.92 -5.80
CA VAL A 36 18.74 5.20 -6.20
C VAL A 36 19.14 5.61 -7.62
N LEU A 37 18.23 5.51 -8.58
CA LEU A 37 18.52 5.87 -9.98
C LEU A 37 18.99 7.31 -10.14
N ARG A 38 18.40 8.26 -9.39
CA ARG A 38 18.84 9.66 -9.42
C ARG A 38 20.24 9.84 -8.85
N THR A 39 20.49 9.24 -7.69
CA THR A 39 21.78 9.35 -7.03
C THR A 39 22.90 8.76 -7.89
N GLU A 40 22.68 7.57 -8.45
CA GLU A 40 23.67 6.92 -9.32
C GLU A 40 23.90 7.70 -10.62
N LYS A 41 22.86 8.29 -11.17
CA LYS A 41 22.99 9.17 -12.35
C LYS A 41 23.85 10.40 -12.04
N ASP A 42 23.59 11.07 -10.91
CA ASP A 42 24.34 12.27 -10.53
C ASP A 42 25.78 11.94 -10.20
N MET A 43 26.06 10.79 -9.57
CA MET A 43 27.41 10.29 -9.31
C MET A 43 28.14 9.97 -10.62
N LEU A 44 27.52 9.25 -11.53
CA LEU A 44 28.11 8.90 -12.83
C LEU A 44 28.53 10.15 -13.63
N ILE A 45 27.67 11.18 -13.62
CA ILE A 45 28.00 12.45 -14.30
C ILE A 45 29.20 13.14 -13.59
N ALA A 46 29.22 13.16 -12.27
CA ALA A 46 30.32 13.76 -11.51
C ALA A 46 31.65 13.04 -11.77
N ASP A 47 31.65 11.71 -11.78
CA ASP A 47 32.83 10.90 -12.06
C ASP A 47 33.36 11.12 -13.48
N ILE A 48 32.48 11.23 -14.47
CA ILE A 48 32.85 11.57 -15.86
C ILE A 48 33.62 12.91 -15.92
N TYR A 49 33.15 13.93 -15.17
CA TYR A 49 33.83 15.24 -15.15
C TYR A 49 35.13 15.22 -14.38
N ASP A 50 35.24 14.46 -13.31
CA ASP A 50 36.47 14.34 -12.53
C ASP A 50 37.57 13.59 -13.29
N GLU A 51 37.23 12.47 -13.97
CA GLU A 51 38.18 11.75 -14.85
C GLU A 51 38.70 12.67 -15.96
N TRP A 52 37.82 13.46 -16.58
CA TRP A 52 38.23 14.43 -17.61
C TRP A 52 39.18 15.51 -17.07
N ARG A 53 38.88 16.07 -15.89
CA ARG A 53 39.70 17.13 -15.27
C ARG A 53 41.10 16.63 -14.93
N GLU A 54 41.18 15.40 -14.42
CA GLU A 54 42.47 14.77 -14.13
C GLU A 54 43.29 14.51 -15.39
N TRP A 55 42.63 14.03 -16.45
CA TRP A 55 43.32 13.80 -17.73
C TRP A 55 43.86 15.09 -18.35
N ILE A 56 43.11 16.18 -18.37
CA ILE A 56 43.63 17.49 -18.85
C ILE A 56 44.80 18.00 -17.97
N GLY A 57 44.75 17.76 -16.67
CA GLY A 57 45.75 18.28 -15.73
C GLY A 57 47.07 17.53 -15.74
N SER A 58 47.07 16.22 -15.97
CA SER A 58 48.23 15.35 -15.83
C SER A 58 48.84 14.91 -17.17
N GLY A 59 48.08 14.92 -18.24
CA GLY A 59 48.45 14.29 -19.52
C GLY A 59 48.58 12.75 -19.43
N GLU A 60 48.37 12.17 -18.27
CA GLU A 60 48.33 10.74 -18.01
C GLU A 60 46.90 10.35 -17.68
N LEU A 61 46.46 9.20 -18.19
CA LEU A 61 45.13 8.69 -17.95
C LEU A 61 44.93 8.35 -16.47
N PRO A 62 43.93 8.93 -15.77
CA PRO A 62 43.58 8.54 -14.44
C PRO A 62 42.81 7.21 -14.51
N VAL A 63 43.54 6.13 -14.61
CA VAL A 63 42.95 4.82 -14.40
C VAL A 63 43.12 4.53 -12.92
N ASP A 64 42.08 4.75 -12.11
CA ASP A 64 42.06 4.15 -10.78
C ASP A 64 41.85 2.63 -10.96
N PRO A 65 42.91 1.82 -10.78
CA PRO A 65 42.76 0.36 -10.94
C PRO A 65 41.85 -0.26 -9.89
N ALA A 66 41.45 0.49 -8.85
CA ALA A 66 40.61 0.02 -7.78
C ALA A 66 39.12 0.02 -8.18
N LEU A 67 38.65 1.02 -8.94
CA LEU A 67 37.29 1.07 -9.48
C LEU A 67 37.09 0.04 -10.59
N VAL A 68 38.08 -0.11 -11.46
CA VAL A 68 38.10 -1.14 -12.51
C VAL A 68 38.13 -2.56 -11.96
N LYS A 69 38.85 -2.79 -10.85
CA LYS A 69 38.95 -4.11 -10.21
C LYS A 69 37.65 -4.61 -9.62
N LYS A 70 36.70 -3.73 -9.25
CA LYS A 70 35.39 -4.13 -8.72
C LYS A 70 34.38 -4.51 -9.81
N GLY A 71 34.64 -4.17 -11.08
CA GLY A 71 33.69 -4.40 -12.17
C GLY A 71 32.39 -3.60 -12.04
N GLU A 72 32.38 -2.64 -11.12
CA GLU A 72 31.21 -1.80 -10.85
C GLU A 72 31.06 -0.72 -11.92
N MET A 73 32.17 -0.15 -12.39
CA MET A 73 32.22 0.91 -13.41
C MET A 73 33.23 0.55 -14.49
N MET A 74 32.88 0.80 -15.74
CA MET A 74 33.73 0.54 -16.91
C MET A 74 33.68 1.75 -17.83
N SER A 75 34.86 2.22 -18.28
CA SER A 75 35.00 3.38 -19.15
C SER A 75 35.66 3.02 -20.48
N LEU A 76 35.22 3.71 -21.53
CA LEU A 76 35.79 3.65 -22.86
C LEU A 76 35.95 5.07 -23.40
N MET A 77 37.16 5.47 -23.72
CA MET A 77 37.49 6.80 -24.20
C MET A 77 38.16 6.75 -25.58
N TYR A 78 37.69 7.62 -26.47
CA TYR A 78 38.25 7.82 -27.81
C TYR A 78 38.83 9.24 -27.94
N ASP A 79 39.92 9.39 -28.70
CA ASP A 79 40.40 10.71 -29.12
C ASP A 79 39.53 11.32 -30.24
N ALA A 80 39.93 12.50 -30.70
CA ALA A 80 39.26 13.20 -31.81
C ALA A 80 39.25 12.37 -33.09
N ASP A 81 40.30 11.61 -33.35
CA ASP A 81 40.52 10.80 -34.55
C ASP A 81 39.82 9.42 -34.45
N GLY A 82 39.25 9.09 -33.28
CA GLY A 82 38.55 7.83 -33.06
C GLY A 82 39.45 6.69 -32.60
N ASN A 83 40.72 6.97 -32.19
CA ASN A 83 41.58 5.99 -31.59
C ASN A 83 41.18 5.80 -30.13
N ILE A 84 41.32 4.58 -29.63
CA ILE A 84 40.99 4.24 -28.24
C ILE A 84 42.10 4.74 -27.32
N ILE A 85 41.76 5.55 -26.34
CA ILE A 85 42.63 6.03 -25.29
C ILE A 85 42.51 5.15 -24.02
N ILE A 86 41.26 4.88 -23.64
CA ILE A 86 40.93 3.99 -22.52
C ILE A 86 40.08 2.86 -23.05
N ASP A 87 40.42 1.62 -22.74
CA ASP A 87 39.65 0.44 -23.06
C ASP A 87 39.54 -0.50 -21.86
N GLN A 88 38.46 -0.41 -21.15
CA GLN A 88 38.13 -1.32 -20.05
C GLN A 88 37.05 -2.33 -20.45
N MET A 89 36.55 -2.26 -21.67
CA MET A 89 35.33 -2.97 -22.09
C MET A 89 35.54 -3.97 -23.18
N THR A 90 36.54 -3.85 -24.04
CA THR A 90 36.68 -4.72 -25.24
C THR A 90 36.78 -6.20 -24.86
N ASP A 91 37.41 -6.52 -23.74
CA ASP A 91 37.53 -7.87 -23.21
C ASP A 91 36.39 -8.28 -22.27
N SER A 92 35.42 -7.39 -22.04
CA SER A 92 34.30 -7.63 -21.15
C SER A 92 33.15 -8.40 -21.86
N PRO A 93 32.33 -9.16 -21.14
CA PRO A 93 31.15 -9.78 -21.70
C PRO A 93 30.13 -8.77 -22.25
N TYR A 94 30.34 -7.50 -21.99
CA TYR A 94 29.46 -6.38 -22.31
C TYR A 94 29.85 -5.61 -23.60
N ALA A 95 30.90 -6.05 -24.30
CA ALA A 95 31.39 -5.40 -25.55
C ALA A 95 30.30 -5.22 -26.62
N ALA A 96 29.30 -6.12 -26.67
CA ALA A 96 28.19 -6.00 -27.58
C ALA A 96 27.25 -4.81 -27.25
N ALA A 97 27.01 -4.54 -25.97
CA ALA A 97 26.22 -3.40 -25.50
C ALA A 97 26.91 -2.06 -25.85
N LEU A 98 28.24 -2.03 -25.74
CA LEU A 98 29.09 -0.91 -26.12
C LEU A 98 28.91 -0.49 -27.57
N THR A 99 28.92 -1.48 -28.48
CA THR A 99 28.74 -1.22 -29.91
C THR A 99 27.38 -0.59 -30.21
N ALA A 100 26.35 -1.06 -29.50
CA ALA A 100 24.99 -0.53 -29.63
C ALA A 100 24.90 0.92 -29.14
N ILE A 101 25.51 1.25 -28.02
CA ILE A 101 25.48 2.60 -27.44
C ILE A 101 26.28 3.59 -28.29
N ARG A 102 27.45 3.20 -28.78
CA ARG A 102 28.21 4.04 -29.69
C ARG A 102 27.45 4.37 -30.95
N ALA A 103 26.63 3.44 -31.44
CA ALA A 103 25.77 3.68 -32.60
C ALA A 103 24.59 4.60 -32.25
N LEU A 104 24.12 4.55 -31.00
CA LEU A 104 23.02 5.39 -30.52
C LEU A 104 23.48 6.83 -30.24
N TRP A 105 24.70 6.98 -29.66
CA TRP A 105 25.29 8.25 -29.28
C TRP A 105 26.66 8.45 -29.94
N PRO A 106 26.71 8.91 -31.19
CA PRO A 106 27.96 9.14 -31.88
C PRO A 106 28.75 10.32 -31.29
N GLU A 107 28.06 11.31 -30.76
CA GLU A 107 28.61 12.49 -30.07
C GLU A 107 27.76 12.81 -28.84
N PRO A 108 27.97 12.08 -27.71
CA PRO A 108 27.14 12.27 -26.53
C PRO A 108 27.36 13.62 -25.86
N GLU A 109 26.28 14.32 -25.51
CA GLU A 109 26.29 15.59 -24.78
C GLU A 109 25.71 15.39 -23.37
N ASN A 110 26.47 14.71 -22.47
CA ASN A 110 26.03 14.38 -21.11
C ASN A 110 24.73 13.54 -21.04
N GLU A 111 24.52 12.69 -22.03
CA GLU A 111 23.43 11.75 -21.99
C GLU A 111 23.68 10.67 -20.95
N THR A 112 22.58 10.26 -20.32
CA THR A 112 22.57 9.09 -19.45
C THR A 112 21.30 8.28 -19.69
N GLU A 113 21.43 6.98 -19.89
CA GLU A 113 20.29 6.10 -20.15
C GLU A 113 20.44 4.77 -19.40
N LEU A 114 19.32 4.25 -18.93
CA LEU A 114 19.26 2.92 -18.34
C LEU A 114 19.17 1.90 -19.47
N LEU A 115 20.15 1.02 -19.55
CA LEU A 115 20.23 -0.01 -20.59
C LEU A 115 20.08 -1.38 -19.96
N TYR A 116 19.47 -2.27 -20.72
CA TYR A 116 19.41 -3.67 -20.37
C TYR A 116 19.77 -4.52 -21.58
N PHE A 117 20.52 -5.56 -21.37
CA PHE A 117 20.73 -6.54 -22.39
C PHE A 117 20.66 -7.96 -21.79
N ARG A 118 20.42 -8.93 -22.66
CA ARG A 118 20.40 -10.32 -22.28
C ARG A 118 21.63 -11.03 -22.81
N ASP A 119 22.36 -11.68 -21.92
CA ASP A 119 23.54 -12.44 -22.33
C ASP A 119 23.18 -13.70 -23.12
N LYS A 120 24.17 -14.43 -23.64
CA LYS A 120 23.98 -15.69 -24.36
C LYS A 120 23.36 -16.80 -23.50
N LYS A 121 23.38 -16.69 -22.20
CA LYS A 121 22.78 -17.63 -21.23
C LYS A 121 21.35 -17.24 -20.88
N GLY A 122 20.86 -16.07 -21.34
CA GLY A 122 19.54 -15.57 -21.09
C GLY A 122 19.41 -14.70 -19.83
N THR A 123 20.53 -14.44 -19.13
CA THR A 123 20.56 -13.55 -17.96
C THR A 123 20.38 -12.10 -18.40
N LEU A 124 19.55 -11.37 -17.67
CA LEU A 124 19.28 -9.96 -17.91
C LEU A 124 20.26 -9.12 -17.09
N HIS A 125 20.97 -8.22 -17.74
CA HIS A 125 21.95 -7.33 -17.14
C HIS A 125 21.44 -5.90 -17.25
N PHE A 126 21.60 -5.13 -16.20
CA PHE A 126 21.17 -3.73 -16.11
C PHE A 126 22.40 -2.83 -15.93
N PHE A 127 22.47 -1.79 -16.76
CA PHE A 127 23.53 -0.79 -16.71
C PHE A 127 22.97 0.61 -16.78
N LEU A 128 23.58 1.52 -16.05
CA LEU A 128 23.44 2.93 -16.32
C LEU A 128 24.61 3.34 -17.21
N ALA A 129 24.30 3.72 -18.45
CA ALA A 129 25.28 4.23 -19.38
C ALA A 129 25.32 5.75 -19.32
N GLY A 130 26.50 6.32 -19.37
CA GLY A 130 26.73 7.74 -19.51
C GLY A 130 27.66 8.02 -20.70
N GLY A 131 27.46 9.15 -21.38
CA GLY A 131 28.32 9.58 -22.47
C GLY A 131 28.54 11.08 -22.43
N CYS A 132 29.77 11.50 -22.69
CA CYS A 132 30.16 12.90 -22.77
C CYS A 132 31.19 13.13 -23.87
N THR A 133 31.01 14.23 -24.64
CA THR A 133 32.00 14.72 -25.62
C THR A 133 32.67 15.95 -25.07
N PHE A 134 34.01 15.92 -25.02
CA PHE A 134 34.82 17.02 -24.52
C PHE A 134 35.28 17.90 -25.65
N TRP A 135 35.07 19.19 -25.49
CA TRP A 135 35.38 20.21 -26.49
C TRP A 135 36.44 21.17 -25.92
N GLU A 136 37.46 21.45 -26.69
CA GLU A 136 38.45 22.48 -26.42
C GLU A 136 38.64 23.35 -27.68
N ASN A 137 38.55 24.66 -27.52
CA ASN A 137 38.66 25.63 -28.65
C ASN A 137 37.74 25.32 -29.84
N GLY A 138 36.56 24.71 -29.60
CA GLY A 138 35.60 24.37 -30.66
C GLY A 138 35.94 23.10 -31.44
N GLN A 139 36.92 22.33 -30.99
CA GLN A 139 37.28 21.03 -31.56
C GLN A 139 37.04 19.91 -30.53
N ILE A 140 36.59 18.77 -31.00
CA ILE A 140 36.43 17.58 -30.17
C ILE A 140 37.80 17.09 -29.78
N GLN A 141 38.02 16.92 -28.49
CA GLN A 141 39.27 16.37 -27.95
C GLN A 141 39.12 14.89 -27.65
N ALA A 142 38.00 14.53 -27.04
CA ALA A 142 37.71 13.14 -26.68
C ALA A 142 36.22 12.87 -26.55
N ARG A 143 35.86 11.59 -26.62
CA ARG A 143 34.54 11.06 -26.32
C ARG A 143 34.64 9.97 -25.27
N LEU A 144 34.00 10.16 -24.15
CA LEU A 144 33.96 9.20 -23.04
C LEU A 144 32.62 8.52 -22.94
N TYR A 145 32.62 7.21 -22.82
CA TYR A 145 31.45 6.38 -22.52
C TYR A 145 31.73 5.62 -21.23
N THR A 146 30.85 5.75 -20.27
CA THR A 146 30.98 5.10 -18.97
C THR A 146 29.74 4.26 -18.67
N PHE A 147 29.97 3.11 -18.06
CA PHE A 147 28.92 2.13 -17.74
C PHE A 147 29.02 1.74 -16.28
N LEU A 148 27.94 1.93 -15.56
CA LEU A 148 27.80 1.50 -14.19
C LEU A 148 26.96 0.23 -14.14
N ASN A 149 27.49 -0.84 -13.55
CA ASN A 149 26.75 -2.07 -13.34
C ASN A 149 25.75 -1.89 -12.19
N LEU A 150 24.46 -2.18 -12.45
CA LEU A 150 23.39 -2.06 -11.48
C LEU A 150 22.91 -3.41 -10.91
N GLU A 151 23.63 -4.51 -11.17
CA GLU A 151 23.22 -5.84 -10.72
C GLU A 151 23.15 -5.94 -9.20
N ASP A 152 24.15 -5.46 -8.49
CA ASP A 152 24.20 -5.48 -7.03
C ASP A 152 23.05 -4.65 -6.42
N TYR A 153 22.74 -3.51 -7.04
CA TYR A 153 21.59 -2.69 -6.63
C TYR A 153 20.27 -3.36 -6.88
N TYR A 154 20.15 -4.09 -8.00
CA TYR A 154 18.96 -4.88 -8.32
C TYR A 154 18.75 -6.00 -7.30
N ASP A 155 19.78 -6.77 -6.98
CA ASP A 155 19.73 -7.85 -5.99
C ASP A 155 19.38 -7.32 -4.60
N MET A 156 20.00 -6.22 -4.17
CA MET A 156 19.68 -5.56 -2.91
C MET A 156 18.22 -5.04 -2.89
N ALA A 157 17.72 -4.52 -4.00
CA ALA A 157 16.32 -4.06 -4.11
C ALA A 157 15.34 -5.24 -4.03
N VAL A 158 15.66 -6.37 -4.66
CA VAL A 158 14.84 -7.60 -4.61
C VAL A 158 14.82 -8.16 -3.19
N ASP A 159 15.95 -8.26 -2.52
CA ASP A 159 16.02 -8.73 -1.13
C ASP A 159 15.26 -7.80 -0.17
N GLY A 160 15.41 -6.50 -0.35
CA GLY A 160 14.65 -5.49 0.38
C GLY A 160 13.14 -5.63 0.18
N MET A 161 12.71 -5.95 -1.04
CA MET A 161 11.31 -6.18 -1.37
C MET A 161 10.76 -7.44 -0.68
N TYR A 162 11.51 -8.55 -0.64
CA TYR A 162 11.14 -9.75 0.11
C TYR A 162 10.98 -9.46 1.60
N PHE A 163 11.91 -8.70 2.19
CA PHE A 163 11.82 -8.29 3.59
C PHE A 163 10.56 -7.45 3.86
N LEU A 164 10.23 -6.50 2.99
CA LEU A 164 9.02 -5.68 3.10
C LEU A 164 7.74 -6.51 2.99
N PHE A 165 7.69 -7.49 2.07
CA PHE A 165 6.56 -8.40 1.97
C PHE A 165 6.37 -9.24 3.25
N LEU A 166 7.46 -9.78 3.81
CA LEU A 166 7.41 -10.52 5.06
C LEU A 166 6.89 -9.65 6.21
N LEU A 167 7.42 -8.44 6.33
CA LEU A 167 6.98 -7.47 7.34
C LEU A 167 5.48 -7.15 7.21
N CYS A 168 5.01 -6.92 5.98
CA CYS A 168 3.59 -6.70 5.71
C CYS A 168 2.72 -7.89 6.12
N ALA A 169 3.14 -9.11 5.81
CA ALA A 169 2.40 -10.31 6.19
C ALA A 169 2.25 -10.41 7.72
N VAL A 170 3.33 -10.13 8.46
CA VAL A 170 3.31 -10.11 9.93
C VAL A 170 2.37 -9.02 10.46
N CYS A 171 2.43 -7.81 9.92
CA CYS A 171 1.56 -6.70 10.31
C CYS A 171 0.07 -7.02 10.05
N ILE A 172 -0.25 -7.63 8.91
CA ILE A 172 -1.63 -8.04 8.58
C ILE A 172 -2.13 -9.10 9.55
N MET A 173 -1.30 -10.09 9.91
CA MET A 173 -1.66 -11.11 10.90
C MET A 173 -1.93 -10.48 12.29
N LEU A 174 -1.08 -9.57 12.73
CA LEU A 174 -1.26 -8.84 14.00
C LEU A 174 -2.52 -7.97 13.97
N ALA A 175 -2.79 -7.27 12.87
CA ALA A 175 -4.00 -6.47 12.70
C ALA A 175 -5.27 -7.32 12.71
N ALA A 176 -5.25 -8.50 12.06
CA ALA A 176 -6.37 -9.43 12.07
C ALA A 176 -6.65 -9.97 13.48
N GLY A 177 -5.61 -10.40 14.20
CA GLY A 177 -5.72 -10.87 15.57
C GLY A 177 -6.20 -9.79 16.54
N GLY A 178 -5.58 -8.61 16.47
CA GLY A 178 -5.96 -7.46 17.28
C GLY A 178 -7.37 -6.96 16.98
N GLY A 179 -7.74 -6.89 15.71
CA GLY A 179 -9.08 -6.51 15.27
C GLY A 179 -10.16 -7.50 15.73
N TYR A 180 -9.86 -8.80 15.66
CA TYR A 180 -10.77 -9.83 16.19
C TYR A 180 -10.95 -9.72 17.72
N TYR A 181 -9.86 -9.53 18.45
CA TYR A 181 -9.90 -9.35 19.91
C TYR A 181 -10.71 -8.11 20.32
N MET A 182 -10.45 -6.97 19.65
CA MET A 182 -11.19 -5.73 19.90
C MET A 182 -12.68 -5.86 19.56
N ALA A 183 -13.01 -6.46 18.41
CA ALA A 183 -14.38 -6.72 18.03
C ALA A 183 -15.11 -7.62 19.06
N ALA A 184 -14.42 -8.67 19.57
CA ALA A 184 -14.97 -9.53 20.59
C ALA A 184 -15.26 -8.78 21.90
N LYS A 185 -14.33 -7.92 22.34
CA LYS A 185 -14.45 -7.15 23.56
C LYS A 185 -15.57 -6.10 23.49
N ASN A 186 -15.71 -5.44 22.34
CA ASN A 186 -16.71 -4.37 22.15
C ASN A 186 -18.13 -4.89 21.92
N ILE A 187 -18.28 -6.07 21.31
CA ILE A 187 -19.59 -6.64 21.02
C ILE A 187 -20.20 -7.30 22.28
N LYS A 188 -19.39 -7.85 23.17
CA LYS A 188 -19.88 -8.51 24.39
C LYS A 188 -20.79 -7.64 25.27
N PRO A 189 -20.49 -6.35 25.54
CA PRO A 189 -21.40 -5.46 26.28
C PRO A 189 -22.73 -5.23 25.54
N LEU A 190 -22.70 -5.14 24.21
CA LEU A 190 -23.89 -4.99 23.39
C LEU A 190 -24.80 -6.22 23.47
N GLU A 191 -24.22 -7.43 23.44
CA GLU A 191 -24.99 -8.68 23.64
C GLU A 191 -25.71 -8.68 24.98
N ILE A 192 -25.04 -8.26 26.05
CA ILE A 192 -25.63 -8.18 27.39
C ILE A 192 -26.74 -7.13 27.44
N LEU A 193 -26.55 -5.97 26.82
CA LEU A 193 -27.56 -4.92 26.75
C LEU A 193 -28.82 -5.39 26.00
N PHE A 194 -28.66 -6.01 24.84
CA PHE A 194 -29.78 -6.55 24.06
C PHE A 194 -30.51 -7.68 24.79
N ALA A 195 -29.77 -8.55 25.49
CA ALA A 195 -30.38 -9.60 26.29
C ALA A 195 -31.24 -9.01 27.42
N ARG A 196 -30.75 -8.00 28.13
CA ARG A 196 -31.49 -7.29 29.18
C ARG A 196 -32.72 -6.52 28.64
N GLU A 197 -32.56 -5.88 27.49
CA GLU A 197 -33.68 -5.17 26.83
C GLU A 197 -34.81 -6.15 26.46
N HIS A 198 -34.43 -7.32 25.94
CA HIS A 198 -35.39 -8.36 25.60
C HIS A 198 -36.10 -8.95 26.83
N GLU A 199 -35.35 -9.20 27.91
CA GLU A 199 -35.84 -9.67 29.19
C GLU A 199 -36.79 -8.62 29.80
N PHE A 200 -36.39 -7.35 29.84
CA PHE A 200 -37.23 -6.24 30.31
C PHE A 200 -38.52 -6.10 29.51
N ALA A 201 -38.47 -6.18 28.17
CA ALA A 201 -39.63 -6.09 27.33
C ALA A 201 -40.61 -7.26 27.57
N ALA A 202 -40.08 -8.48 27.76
CA ALA A 202 -40.88 -9.66 28.08
C ALA A 202 -41.56 -9.53 29.44
N ASP A 203 -40.83 -9.14 30.48
CA ASP A 203 -41.33 -8.96 31.83
C ASP A 203 -42.36 -7.84 31.89
N ALA A 204 -42.08 -6.69 31.24
CA ALA A 204 -43.01 -5.59 31.13
C ALA A 204 -44.33 -6.01 30.44
N SER A 205 -44.23 -6.82 29.38
CA SER A 205 -45.41 -7.35 28.66
C SER A 205 -46.22 -8.25 29.57
N HIS A 206 -45.60 -9.11 30.35
CA HIS A 206 -46.30 -9.97 31.33
C HIS A 206 -46.93 -9.17 32.45
N GLU A 207 -46.22 -8.22 33.01
CA GLU A 207 -46.70 -7.37 34.13
C GLU A 207 -47.82 -6.41 33.69
N LEU A 208 -47.85 -5.96 32.46
CA LEU A 208 -48.90 -5.12 31.90
C LEU A 208 -50.13 -5.94 31.49
N ARG A 209 -49.98 -7.18 31.08
CA ARG A 209 -51.13 -8.01 30.65
C ARG A 209 -52.11 -8.27 31.77
N THR A 210 -51.66 -8.51 33.00
CA THR A 210 -52.52 -8.80 34.15
C THR A 210 -53.45 -7.64 34.54
N PRO A 211 -52.96 -6.40 34.74
CA PRO A 211 -53.83 -5.26 35.06
C PRO A 211 -54.77 -4.92 33.90
N LEU A 212 -54.29 -5.06 32.64
CA LEU A 212 -55.12 -4.87 31.47
C LEU A 212 -56.28 -5.88 31.39
N THR A 213 -56.00 -7.14 31.68
CA THR A 213 -57.05 -8.19 31.74
C THR A 213 -58.08 -7.88 32.83
N VAL A 214 -57.65 -7.43 34.01
CA VAL A 214 -58.55 -7.05 35.09
C VAL A 214 -59.39 -5.82 34.70
N LEU A 215 -58.80 -4.82 34.07
CA LEU A 215 -59.51 -3.64 33.55
C LEU A 215 -60.52 -4.02 32.47
N SER A 216 -60.11 -4.88 31.53
CA SER A 216 -60.99 -5.35 30.45
C SER A 216 -62.21 -6.09 30.99
N LEU A 217 -62.00 -7.02 31.94
CA LEU A 217 -63.07 -7.76 32.62
C LEU A 217 -63.98 -6.82 33.43
N GLY A 218 -63.40 -5.84 34.11
CA GLY A 218 -64.18 -4.84 34.87
C GLY A 218 -65.06 -3.99 33.95
N VAL A 219 -64.57 -3.52 32.84
CA VAL A 219 -65.33 -2.77 31.85
C VAL A 219 -66.42 -3.63 31.23
N GLU A 220 -66.11 -4.88 30.87
CA GLU A 220 -67.07 -5.82 30.32
C GLU A 220 -68.16 -6.18 31.31
N SER A 221 -67.83 -6.37 32.60
CA SER A 221 -68.81 -6.62 33.66
C SER A 221 -69.73 -5.44 33.85
N LEU A 222 -69.27 -4.21 33.82
CA LEU A 222 -70.08 -3.00 33.97
C LEU A 222 -71.03 -2.78 32.72
N GLN A 223 -70.61 -3.20 31.54
CA GLN A 223 -71.44 -3.10 30.34
C GLN A 223 -72.54 -4.14 30.31
N ASN A 224 -72.29 -5.31 30.89
CA ASN A 224 -73.26 -6.42 30.89
C ASN A 224 -74.22 -6.37 32.10
N ASP A 225 -74.02 -5.42 33.04
CA ASP A 225 -74.92 -5.29 34.22
C ASP A 225 -76.21 -4.56 33.85
N ASP A 226 -77.27 -5.33 33.69
CA ASP A 226 -78.61 -4.85 33.33
C ASP A 226 -79.24 -3.96 34.41
N GLU A 227 -78.80 -3.99 35.66
CA GLU A 227 -79.25 -3.16 36.77
C GLU A 227 -78.61 -1.77 36.84
N SER A 228 -77.58 -1.57 36.10
CA SER A 228 -76.87 -0.28 36.06
C SER A 228 -77.60 0.72 35.17
N LYS A 229 -78.34 1.64 35.77
CA LYS A 229 -78.90 2.83 35.10
C LYS A 229 -77.78 3.84 34.79
N LEU A 230 -76.82 3.43 33.98
CA LEU A 230 -75.75 4.29 33.56
C LEU A 230 -76.30 5.42 32.65
N SER A 231 -75.85 6.64 32.93
CA SER A 231 -76.14 7.76 32.03
C SER A 231 -75.54 7.54 30.64
N GLY A 232 -76.11 8.09 29.58
CA GLY A 232 -75.58 7.95 28.23
C GLY A 232 -74.10 8.35 28.14
N PHE A 233 -73.66 9.31 28.91
CA PHE A 233 -72.26 9.72 29.03
C PHE A 233 -71.38 8.61 29.65
N ALA A 234 -71.82 7.94 30.71
CA ALA A 234 -71.13 6.87 31.35
C ALA A 234 -70.98 5.64 30.43
N GLN A 235 -71.92 5.34 29.60
CA GLN A 235 -71.84 4.28 28.59
C GLN A 235 -70.87 4.59 27.48
N GLU A 236 -70.76 5.85 27.07
CA GLU A 236 -69.75 6.32 26.10
C GLU A 236 -68.32 6.18 26.67
N VAL A 237 -68.11 6.63 27.89
CA VAL A 237 -66.81 6.50 28.60
C VAL A 237 -66.38 5.03 28.74
N LEU A 238 -67.27 4.15 29.13
CA LEU A 238 -67.03 2.71 29.24
C LEU A 238 -66.60 2.10 27.90
N ARG A 239 -67.26 2.48 26.83
CA ARG A 239 -66.96 2.01 25.48
C ARG A 239 -65.54 2.50 25.05
N ASP A 240 -65.22 3.73 25.35
CA ASP A 240 -63.90 4.28 25.06
C ASP A 240 -62.79 3.58 25.89
N MET A 241 -63.05 3.32 27.18
CA MET A 241 -62.12 2.53 28.03
C MET A 241 -61.94 1.09 27.51
N GLN A 242 -63.00 0.45 27.02
CA GLN A 242 -62.88 -0.88 26.42
C GLN A 242 -62.03 -0.86 25.15
N HIS A 243 -62.23 0.16 24.31
CA HIS A 243 -61.45 0.31 23.09
C HIS A 243 -59.98 0.53 23.36
N GLU A 244 -59.67 1.37 24.36
CA GLU A 244 -58.30 1.67 24.76
C GLU A 244 -57.60 0.48 25.42
N THR A 245 -58.28 -0.24 26.29
CA THR A 245 -57.73 -1.47 26.90
C THR A 245 -57.44 -2.54 25.87
N LYS A 246 -58.31 -2.68 24.87
CA LYS A 246 -58.14 -3.63 23.77
C LYS A 246 -57.00 -3.20 22.83
N TYR A 247 -56.82 -1.89 22.64
CA TYR A 247 -55.69 -1.36 21.89
C TYR A 247 -54.36 -1.62 22.59
N MET A 248 -54.26 -1.31 23.88
CA MET A 248 -53.09 -1.59 24.71
C MET A 248 -52.74 -3.08 24.78
N SER A 249 -53.75 -3.96 24.88
CA SER A 249 -53.53 -5.40 24.85
C SER A 249 -52.86 -5.90 23.57
N ARG A 250 -53.23 -5.31 22.42
CA ARG A 250 -52.63 -5.64 21.10
C ARG A 250 -51.22 -5.11 20.93
N LEU A 251 -50.81 -4.01 21.64
CA LEU A 251 -49.47 -3.46 21.60
C LEU A 251 -48.47 -4.29 22.42
N ILE A 252 -48.99 -5.09 23.37
CA ILE A 252 -48.22 -5.93 24.30
C ILE A 252 -48.03 -7.35 23.73
N GLU A 253 -48.89 -7.78 22.81
CA GLU A 253 -48.75 -9.04 22.06
C GLU A 253 -47.66 -8.95 20.96
#